data_1975fdf578d881e077c02bebb18e3d81
#
_entry.id   1975fdf578d881e077c02bebb18e3d81
#
_cell.length_a   1.000
_cell.length_b   1.000
_cell.length_c   1.000
_cell.angle_alpha   90.00
_cell.angle_beta   90.00
_cell.angle_gamma   90.00
#
_symmetry.space_group_name_H-M   'P 1'
#
loop_
_entity.id
_entity.type
_entity.pdbx_description
1 polymer ?
#
loop_
_entity_poly.entity_id
_entity_poly.type
_entity_poly.pdbx_seq_one_letter_code
_entity_poly.pdbx_strand_id
1 'polypeptide(L)'
;SLGQPFAGVYSTYLIPNNHPDFERRVEDLENAVRLVWSSIYTDSSKAYFNAIDSMIEEEKMAVIIQEVIGNEYNGKYYPNISGVAQSFNFYPFSYIKPEDGFAVIALGLGAYVVGGEKTHRFCPRYPKLQLASIQDMARDSQKHFYAIDMTYSEYNLVPDGEQATIKSYDLKTIEQDGNLQHCASIFDYMNDRIGFDFSVRGPRSVNFPDILQYDYIPLASSLDILLNIFSQAMGAPVEMEFAVNRENDEWIFYLLQIKPLIKNDYHMDIDNENIDFDKAILRADKGMGNGRL
;
A
#
# COMPACT_ATOMS: atom_id res chain seq x y z
N SER A 1 -13.06 8.01 -15.10
CA SER A 1 -13.82 9.23 -14.85
C SER A 1 -13.38 9.85 -13.53
N LEU A 2 -13.31 11.19 -13.47
CA LEU A 2 -12.92 11.90 -12.24
C LEU A 2 -13.94 11.77 -11.10
N GLY A 3 -15.12 11.25 -11.38
CA GLY A 3 -16.23 11.16 -10.43
C GLY A 3 -16.50 9.79 -9.82
N GLN A 4 -15.83 8.74 -10.31
CA GLN A 4 -16.06 7.38 -9.83
C GLN A 4 -14.72 6.61 -9.77
N PRO A 5 -14.31 6.12 -8.59
CA PRO A 5 -13.07 5.38 -8.46
C PRO A 5 -13.24 3.94 -8.97
N PHE A 6 -12.37 3.54 -9.90
CA PHE A 6 -12.28 2.15 -10.38
C PHE A 6 -11.16 1.36 -9.72
N ALA A 7 -10.56 1.88 -8.64
CA ALA A 7 -9.47 1.21 -7.94
C ALA A 7 -9.97 -0.12 -7.32
N GLY A 8 -9.28 -1.22 -7.64
CA GLY A 8 -9.64 -2.55 -7.15
C GLY A 8 -10.83 -3.20 -7.85
N VAL A 9 -11.38 -2.58 -8.90
CA VAL A 9 -12.47 -3.17 -9.72
C VAL A 9 -11.92 -4.12 -10.76
N TYR A 10 -10.80 -3.74 -11.40
CA TYR A 10 -10.14 -4.52 -12.45
C TYR A 10 -8.88 -5.21 -11.93
N SER A 11 -8.54 -6.33 -12.54
CA SER A 11 -7.37 -7.12 -12.18
C SER A 11 -6.05 -6.46 -12.57
N THR A 12 -5.03 -6.71 -11.76
CA THR A 12 -3.66 -6.26 -11.98
C THR A 12 -2.71 -7.45 -11.95
N TYR A 13 -1.93 -7.64 -13.02
CA TYR A 13 -0.97 -8.74 -13.13
C TYR A 13 0.45 -8.21 -13.10
N LEU A 14 1.28 -8.73 -12.20
CA LEU A 14 2.72 -8.51 -12.17
C LEU A 14 3.41 -9.69 -12.85
N ILE A 15 4.13 -9.45 -13.94
CA ILE A 15 4.82 -10.51 -14.68
C ILE A 15 6.34 -10.31 -14.63
N PRO A 16 7.14 -11.38 -14.41
CA PRO A 16 8.60 -11.27 -14.26
C PRO A 16 9.31 -10.77 -15.52
N ASN A 17 8.76 -11.04 -16.70
CA ASN A 17 9.36 -10.69 -18.00
C ASN A 17 10.84 -11.13 -18.15
N ASN A 18 11.21 -12.26 -17.54
CA ASN A 18 12.59 -12.75 -17.46
C ASN A 18 12.87 -14.03 -18.26
N HIS A 19 11.89 -14.51 -19.04
CA HIS A 19 12.09 -15.68 -19.87
C HIS A 19 13.19 -15.42 -20.92
N PRO A 20 14.13 -16.37 -21.16
CA PRO A 20 15.18 -16.20 -22.17
C PRO A 20 14.62 -16.10 -23.60
N ASP A 21 13.52 -16.79 -23.88
CA ASP A 21 12.83 -16.71 -25.16
C ASP A 21 11.92 -15.46 -25.20
N PHE A 22 12.17 -14.61 -26.20
CA PHE A 22 11.42 -13.36 -26.39
C PHE A 22 9.94 -13.60 -26.72
N GLU A 23 9.66 -14.60 -27.58
CA GLU A 23 8.27 -14.92 -27.97
C GLU A 23 7.43 -15.33 -26.76
N ARG A 24 8.03 -16.06 -25.83
CA ARG A 24 7.37 -16.43 -24.58
C ARG A 24 7.05 -15.20 -23.72
N ARG A 25 7.96 -14.23 -23.60
CA ARG A 25 7.69 -12.98 -22.88
C ARG A 25 6.55 -12.18 -23.49
N VAL A 26 6.47 -12.17 -24.85
CA VAL A 26 5.35 -11.52 -25.55
C VAL A 26 4.05 -12.25 -25.29
N GLU A 27 4.04 -13.58 -25.32
CA GLU A 27 2.85 -14.40 -25.02
C GLU A 27 2.35 -14.14 -23.60
N ASP A 28 3.24 -14.09 -22.61
CA ASP A 28 2.91 -13.78 -21.20
C ASP A 28 2.26 -12.40 -21.06
N LEU A 29 2.81 -11.39 -21.75
CA LEU A 29 2.24 -10.05 -21.78
C LEU A 29 0.86 -10.02 -22.43
N GLU A 30 0.70 -10.66 -23.59
CA GLU A 30 -0.60 -10.76 -24.27
C GLU A 30 -1.66 -11.44 -23.40
N ASN A 31 -1.28 -12.51 -22.69
CA ASN A 31 -2.16 -13.22 -21.78
C ASN A 31 -2.57 -12.32 -20.61
N ALA A 32 -1.63 -11.59 -20.01
CA ALA A 32 -1.93 -10.64 -18.96
C ALA A 32 -2.91 -9.54 -19.43
N VAL A 33 -2.68 -8.95 -20.63
CA VAL A 33 -3.58 -7.94 -21.22
C VAL A 33 -5.00 -8.50 -21.43
N ARG A 34 -5.11 -9.73 -21.98
CA ARG A 34 -6.41 -10.39 -22.18
C ARG A 34 -7.14 -10.63 -20.85
N LEU A 35 -6.41 -11.03 -19.80
CA LEU A 35 -6.97 -11.25 -18.48
C LEU A 35 -7.42 -9.95 -17.82
N VAL A 36 -6.65 -8.85 -17.97
CA VAL A 36 -7.10 -7.53 -17.50
C VAL A 36 -8.39 -7.13 -18.20
N TRP A 37 -8.50 -7.26 -19.52
CA TRP A 37 -9.76 -6.97 -20.25
C TRP A 37 -10.90 -7.88 -19.82
N SER A 38 -10.64 -9.16 -19.55
CA SER A 38 -11.69 -10.08 -19.12
C SER A 38 -12.19 -9.78 -17.69
N SER A 39 -11.39 -9.07 -16.88
CA SER A 39 -11.75 -8.77 -15.49
C SER A 39 -12.98 -7.86 -15.35
N ILE A 40 -13.38 -7.14 -16.41
CA ILE A 40 -14.64 -6.39 -16.44
C ILE A 40 -15.88 -7.29 -16.22
N TYR A 41 -15.76 -8.57 -16.58
CA TYR A 41 -16.86 -9.54 -16.46
C TYR A 41 -16.86 -10.34 -15.15
N THR A 42 -15.93 -10.03 -14.24
CA THR A 42 -15.90 -10.68 -12.91
C THR A 42 -17.11 -10.28 -12.06
N ASP A 43 -17.43 -11.08 -11.08
CA ASP A 43 -18.56 -10.79 -10.19
C ASP A 43 -18.37 -9.50 -9.39
N SER A 44 -17.11 -9.19 -8.99
CA SER A 44 -16.78 -7.92 -8.33
C SER A 44 -17.02 -6.71 -9.23
N SER A 45 -16.60 -6.78 -10.50
CA SER A 45 -16.84 -5.72 -11.48
C SER A 45 -18.34 -5.54 -11.75
N LYS A 46 -19.08 -6.63 -11.97
CA LYS A 46 -20.53 -6.59 -12.13
C LYS A 46 -21.25 -5.99 -10.94
N ALA A 47 -20.86 -6.37 -9.72
CA ALA A 47 -21.44 -5.80 -8.50
C ALA A 47 -21.16 -4.29 -8.40
N TYR A 48 -19.96 -3.85 -8.79
CA TYR A 48 -19.59 -2.43 -8.81
C TYR A 48 -20.47 -1.66 -9.83
N PHE A 49 -20.58 -2.13 -11.08
CA PHE A 49 -21.40 -1.48 -12.12
C PHE A 49 -22.88 -1.39 -11.72
N ASN A 50 -23.41 -2.46 -11.12
CA ASN A 50 -24.77 -2.44 -10.60
C ASN A 50 -24.96 -1.41 -9.47
N ALA A 51 -23.93 -1.20 -8.63
CA ALA A 51 -24.00 -0.24 -7.54
C ALA A 51 -23.95 1.24 -8.00
N ILE A 52 -23.36 1.51 -9.18
CA ILE A 52 -23.28 2.86 -9.75
C ILE A 52 -24.32 3.12 -10.86
N ASP A 53 -25.25 2.19 -11.07
CA ASP A 53 -26.29 2.25 -12.11
C ASP A 53 -25.73 2.51 -13.53
N SER A 54 -24.62 1.83 -13.84
CA SER A 54 -23.91 1.91 -15.12
C SER A 54 -23.93 0.56 -15.84
N MET A 55 -23.94 0.57 -17.16
CA MET A 55 -23.95 -0.65 -17.97
C MET A 55 -22.51 -1.05 -18.34
N ILE A 56 -22.18 -2.33 -18.18
CA ILE A 56 -20.86 -2.88 -18.55
C ILE A 56 -20.57 -2.68 -20.05
N GLU A 57 -21.59 -2.73 -20.89
CA GLU A 57 -21.50 -2.57 -22.35
C GLU A 57 -21.05 -1.16 -22.77
N GLU A 58 -21.21 -0.17 -21.90
CA GLU A 58 -20.78 1.21 -22.13
C GLU A 58 -19.35 1.48 -21.68
N GLU A 59 -18.76 0.56 -20.91
CA GLU A 59 -17.39 0.71 -20.38
C GLU A 59 -16.35 0.46 -21.47
N LYS A 60 -15.42 1.42 -21.58
CA LYS A 60 -14.28 1.34 -22.50
C LYS A 60 -13.00 1.25 -21.67
N MET A 61 -12.58 0.01 -21.43
CA MET A 61 -11.38 -0.24 -20.64
C MET A 61 -10.10 0.02 -21.43
N ALA A 62 -9.20 0.81 -20.87
CA ALA A 62 -7.80 0.92 -21.30
C ALA A 62 -6.92 0.08 -20.38
N VAL A 63 -5.88 -0.53 -20.95
CA VAL A 63 -4.86 -1.28 -20.19
C VAL A 63 -3.61 -0.41 -20.08
N ILE A 64 -3.11 -0.24 -18.86
CA ILE A 64 -1.85 0.43 -18.58
C ILE A 64 -0.79 -0.64 -18.37
N ILE A 65 0.30 -0.57 -19.12
CA ILE A 65 1.49 -1.39 -18.92
C ILE A 65 2.56 -0.50 -18.31
N GLN A 66 3.02 -0.87 -17.12
CA GLN A 66 3.96 -0.08 -16.34
C GLN A 66 5.11 -0.96 -15.86
N GLU A 67 6.33 -0.43 -15.89
CA GLU A 67 7.48 -1.08 -15.28
C GLU A 67 7.30 -1.15 -13.76
N VAL A 68 7.55 -2.33 -13.19
CA VAL A 68 7.54 -2.50 -11.73
C VAL A 68 8.83 -1.96 -11.17
N ILE A 69 8.73 -1.06 -10.21
CA ILE A 69 9.90 -0.51 -9.51
C ILE A 69 10.45 -1.53 -8.52
N GLY A 70 11.76 -1.69 -8.49
CA GLY A 70 12.47 -2.59 -7.59
C GLY A 70 13.85 -2.97 -8.08
N ASN A 71 14.49 -3.86 -7.34
CA ASN A 71 15.74 -4.53 -7.72
C ASN A 71 15.59 -6.03 -7.51
N GLU A 72 16.40 -6.79 -8.24
CA GLU A 72 16.48 -8.22 -8.05
C GLU A 72 17.48 -8.57 -6.93
N TYR A 73 17.00 -9.35 -5.95
CA TYR A 73 17.78 -9.86 -4.83
C TYR A 73 17.62 -11.39 -4.74
N ASN A 74 18.63 -12.13 -5.16
CA ASN A 74 18.62 -13.60 -5.06
C ASN A 74 17.34 -14.25 -5.64
N GLY A 75 16.96 -13.85 -6.87
CA GLY A 75 15.76 -14.37 -7.54
C GLY A 75 14.43 -13.82 -7.03
N LYS A 76 14.44 -12.71 -6.30
CA LYS A 76 13.26 -11.98 -5.84
C LYS A 76 13.34 -10.53 -6.32
N TYR A 77 12.27 -10.01 -6.92
CA TYR A 77 12.23 -8.63 -7.39
C TYR A 77 11.24 -7.81 -6.56
N TYR A 78 11.73 -6.75 -5.92
CA TYR A 78 10.91 -5.90 -5.07
C TYR A 78 11.58 -4.53 -4.81
N PRO A 79 10.80 -3.46 -4.57
CA PRO A 79 11.32 -2.18 -4.08
C PRO A 79 11.67 -2.26 -2.60
N ASN A 80 12.56 -1.39 -2.14
CA ASN A 80 12.90 -1.31 -0.73
C ASN A 80 11.69 -0.94 0.13
N ILE A 81 10.88 0.03 -0.32
CA ILE A 81 9.69 0.50 0.39
C ILE A 81 8.57 0.73 -0.63
N SER A 82 7.36 0.34 -0.27
CA SER A 82 6.14 0.73 -0.97
C SER A 82 5.18 1.40 0.00
N GLY A 83 4.34 2.29 -0.49
CA GLY A 83 3.41 2.98 0.38
C GLY A 83 2.22 3.61 -0.34
N VAL A 84 1.25 3.97 0.49
CA VAL A 84 0.09 4.77 0.12
C VAL A 84 0.02 5.97 1.05
N ALA A 85 -0.20 7.15 0.50
CA ALA A 85 -0.36 8.36 1.27
C ALA A 85 -1.67 9.08 0.88
N GLN A 86 -2.36 9.63 1.86
CA GLN A 86 -3.61 10.37 1.65
C GLN A 86 -3.49 11.77 2.24
N SER A 87 -3.96 12.77 1.51
CA SER A 87 -3.96 14.17 1.96
C SER A 87 -5.06 14.49 2.97
N PHE A 88 -5.91 13.52 3.28
CA PHE A 88 -6.96 13.65 4.28
C PHE A 88 -7.01 12.39 5.15
N ASN A 89 -6.97 12.59 6.48
CA ASN A 89 -7.04 11.53 7.47
C ASN A 89 -8.45 11.50 8.09
N PHE A 90 -9.23 10.49 7.77
CA PHE A 90 -10.59 10.33 8.33
C PHE A 90 -10.59 10.01 9.82
N TYR A 91 -9.49 9.46 10.34
CA TYR A 91 -9.32 9.04 11.74
C TYR A 91 -8.06 9.68 12.35
N PRO A 92 -8.06 11.01 12.53
CA PRO A 92 -6.91 11.68 13.14
C PRO A 92 -6.76 11.26 14.60
N PHE A 93 -5.52 11.21 15.04
CA PHE A 93 -5.14 10.82 16.40
C PHE A 93 -4.35 11.94 17.07
N SER A 94 -4.49 12.11 18.38
CA SER A 94 -3.81 13.12 19.16
C SER A 94 -4.11 14.54 18.65
N TYR A 95 -3.08 15.34 18.37
CA TYR A 95 -3.20 16.72 17.83
C TYR A 95 -3.19 16.80 16.31
N ILE A 96 -3.12 15.64 15.61
CA ILE A 96 -3.18 15.59 14.15
C ILE A 96 -4.56 16.04 13.68
N LYS A 97 -4.58 16.88 12.67
CA LYS A 97 -5.83 17.31 12.01
C LYS A 97 -6.14 16.44 10.81
N PRO A 98 -7.39 16.34 10.37
CA PRO A 98 -7.74 15.62 9.14
C PRO A 98 -6.90 16.04 7.92
N GLU A 99 -6.62 17.35 7.79
CA GLU A 99 -5.88 17.95 6.68
C GLU A 99 -4.38 17.65 6.70
N ASP A 100 -3.85 17.15 7.81
CA ASP A 100 -2.43 16.75 7.91
C ASP A 100 -2.16 15.43 7.20
N GLY A 101 -3.22 14.71 6.80
CA GLY A 101 -3.10 13.46 6.06
C GLY A 101 -2.49 12.33 6.85
N PHE A 102 -2.17 11.26 6.16
CA PHE A 102 -1.38 10.13 6.68
C PHE A 102 -0.72 9.36 5.55
N ALA A 103 0.25 8.54 5.92
CA ALA A 103 0.85 7.55 5.03
C ALA A 103 0.97 6.20 5.73
N VAL A 104 0.90 5.14 4.93
CA VAL A 104 1.22 3.76 5.32
C VAL A 104 2.35 3.27 4.43
N ILE A 105 3.34 2.63 5.04
CA ILE A 105 4.51 2.11 4.33
C ILE A 105 4.83 0.67 4.77
N ALA A 106 5.38 -0.10 3.85
CA ALA A 106 5.83 -1.46 4.08
C ALA A 106 7.07 -1.77 3.24
N LEU A 107 7.79 -2.81 3.61
CA LEU A 107 8.87 -3.41 2.81
C LEU A 107 8.28 -4.29 1.70
N GLY A 108 8.93 -4.29 0.54
CA GLY A 108 8.53 -5.10 -0.60
C GLY A 108 7.46 -4.46 -1.48
N LEU A 109 6.75 -5.28 -2.25
CA LEU A 109 5.76 -4.84 -3.23
C LEU A 109 4.55 -4.13 -2.61
N GLY A 110 4.03 -3.13 -3.32
CA GLY A 110 2.83 -2.37 -2.94
C GLY A 110 1.56 -3.21 -2.75
N ALA A 111 1.49 -4.39 -3.36
CA ALA A 111 0.43 -5.37 -3.15
C ALA A 111 0.24 -5.73 -1.66
N TYR A 112 1.30 -5.66 -0.85
CA TYR A 112 1.23 -5.84 0.60
C TYR A 112 0.43 -4.73 1.29
N VAL A 113 0.65 -3.49 0.87
CA VAL A 113 -0.03 -2.31 1.43
C VAL A 113 -1.51 -2.30 1.03
N VAL A 114 -1.77 -2.50 -0.26
CA VAL A 114 -3.14 -2.49 -0.82
C VAL A 114 -3.95 -3.68 -0.32
N GLY A 115 -3.31 -4.83 -0.05
CA GLY A 115 -3.94 -6.02 0.50
C GLY A 115 -4.42 -5.88 1.96
N GLY A 116 -4.14 -4.75 2.62
CA GLY A 116 -4.59 -4.49 3.99
C GLY A 116 -3.78 -5.22 5.05
N GLU A 117 -2.57 -5.63 4.72
CA GLU A 117 -1.63 -6.26 5.64
C GLU A 117 -1.09 -5.27 6.68
N LYS A 118 -0.33 -5.76 7.66
CA LYS A 118 0.24 -4.94 8.74
C LYS A 118 1.32 -3.99 8.22
N THR A 119 0.99 -2.74 8.09
CA THR A 119 1.86 -1.66 7.60
C THR A 119 2.26 -0.70 8.73
N HIS A 120 3.33 0.06 8.53
CA HIS A 120 3.66 1.16 9.43
C HIS A 120 2.91 2.42 9.00
N ARG A 121 2.07 2.96 9.90
CA ARG A 121 1.29 4.18 9.69
C ARG A 121 1.93 5.37 10.38
N PHE A 122 2.01 6.51 9.70
CA PHE A 122 2.51 7.76 10.27
C PHE A 122 1.84 8.98 9.61
N CYS A 123 2.00 10.15 10.24
CA CYS A 123 1.62 11.42 9.65
C CYS A 123 2.84 12.07 9.00
N PRO A 124 2.83 12.39 7.68
CA PRO A 124 3.98 13.01 7.01
C PRO A 124 4.44 14.31 7.65
N ARG A 125 3.51 15.14 8.14
CA ARG A 125 3.81 16.39 8.84
C ARG A 125 4.41 16.18 10.23
N TYR A 126 4.10 15.08 10.89
CA TYR A 126 4.55 14.73 12.24
C TYR A 126 5.14 13.31 12.29
N PRO A 127 6.22 13.00 11.52
CA PRO A 127 6.71 11.64 11.36
C PRO A 127 7.23 11.02 12.66
N LYS A 128 7.63 11.85 13.62
CA LYS A 128 8.17 11.40 14.93
C LYS A 128 7.09 11.09 15.95
N LEU A 129 5.82 11.38 15.64
CA LEU A 129 4.71 11.06 16.53
C LEU A 129 4.47 9.55 16.55
N GLN A 130 4.71 8.93 17.70
CA GLN A 130 4.43 7.52 17.90
C GLN A 130 2.94 7.30 18.15
N LEU A 131 2.29 6.50 17.31
CA LEU A 131 0.86 6.21 17.36
C LEU A 131 0.54 4.99 18.24
N ALA A 132 1.55 4.23 18.65
CA ALA A 132 1.40 3.01 19.44
C ALA A 132 2.53 2.86 20.45
N SER A 133 2.31 2.04 21.47
CA SER A 133 3.37 1.66 22.41
C SER A 133 4.46 0.85 21.71
N ILE A 134 5.66 0.81 22.28
CA ILE A 134 6.78 -0.01 21.76
C ILE A 134 6.38 -1.47 21.61
N GLN A 135 5.67 -2.01 22.59
CA GLN A 135 5.21 -3.39 22.61
C GLN A 135 4.18 -3.67 21.51
N ASP A 136 3.23 -2.74 21.31
CA ASP A 136 2.24 -2.85 20.22
C ASP A 136 2.91 -2.74 18.85
N MET A 137 3.87 -1.82 18.69
CA MET A 137 4.64 -1.71 17.44
C MET A 137 5.39 -3.00 17.12
N ALA A 138 6.00 -3.66 18.11
CA ALA A 138 6.70 -4.92 17.90
C ALA A 138 5.75 -6.08 17.55
N ARG A 139 4.57 -6.13 18.20
CA ARG A 139 3.54 -7.16 17.95
C ARG A 139 2.90 -6.98 16.59
N ASP A 140 2.54 -5.76 16.22
CA ASP A 140 1.75 -5.44 15.04
C ASP A 140 2.61 -5.01 13.84
N SER A 141 3.92 -5.15 13.94
CA SER A 141 4.88 -4.93 12.87
C SER A 141 4.73 -5.96 11.75
N GLN A 142 5.08 -5.55 10.54
CA GLN A 142 5.23 -6.42 9.37
C GLN A 142 6.10 -7.65 9.70
N LYS A 143 5.70 -8.84 9.27
CA LYS A 143 6.42 -10.12 9.53
C LYS A 143 6.90 -10.79 8.25
N HIS A 144 6.25 -10.53 7.14
CA HIS A 144 6.58 -11.03 5.81
C HIS A 144 6.42 -9.91 4.79
N PHE A 145 6.93 -10.11 3.59
CA PHE A 145 6.80 -9.17 2.49
C PHE A 145 6.50 -9.90 1.19
N TYR A 146 5.99 -9.18 0.20
CA TYR A 146 5.73 -9.71 -1.13
C TYR A 146 6.83 -9.30 -2.11
N ALA A 147 7.24 -10.24 -2.95
CA ALA A 147 8.16 -10.03 -4.06
C ALA A 147 7.70 -10.82 -5.28
N ILE A 148 8.07 -10.36 -6.47
CA ILE A 148 7.93 -11.16 -7.69
C ILE A 148 9.00 -12.25 -7.65
N ASP A 149 8.59 -13.49 -7.90
CA ASP A 149 9.52 -14.61 -8.07
C ASP A 149 10.20 -14.52 -9.42
N MET A 150 11.50 -14.26 -9.41
CA MET A 150 12.35 -14.20 -10.62
C MET A 150 13.05 -15.53 -10.89
N THR A 151 12.89 -16.52 -10.02
CA THR A 151 13.33 -17.87 -10.34
C THR A 151 12.46 -18.40 -11.46
N TYR A 152 13.11 -18.88 -12.53
CA TYR A 152 12.39 -19.41 -13.65
C TYR A 152 11.53 -20.59 -13.21
N SER A 153 10.24 -20.36 -13.08
CA SER A 153 9.22 -21.36 -12.82
C SER A 153 8.07 -21.18 -13.80
N GLU A 154 7.51 -22.28 -14.25
CA GLU A 154 6.27 -22.20 -15.02
C GLU A 154 5.19 -21.64 -14.10
N TYR A 155 4.62 -20.50 -14.47
CA TYR A 155 3.44 -19.92 -13.85
C TYR A 155 2.30 -19.85 -14.84
N ASN A 156 1.08 -19.88 -14.36
CA ASN A 156 -0.09 -19.77 -15.22
C ASN A 156 -1.05 -18.72 -14.66
N LEU A 157 -1.12 -17.59 -15.35
CA LEU A 157 -1.95 -16.46 -14.93
C LEU A 157 -3.45 -16.81 -14.89
N VAL A 158 -3.92 -17.77 -15.70
CA VAL A 158 -5.35 -18.09 -15.78
C VAL A 158 -5.86 -18.78 -14.50
N PRO A 159 -5.30 -19.91 -14.04
CA PRO A 159 -5.77 -20.56 -12.81
C PRO A 159 -5.28 -19.86 -11.53
N ASP A 160 -4.08 -19.25 -11.55
CA ASP A 160 -3.43 -18.73 -10.34
C ASP A 160 -3.75 -17.24 -10.10
N GLY A 161 -4.32 -16.56 -11.12
CA GLY A 161 -4.78 -15.17 -11.03
C GLY A 161 -3.64 -14.18 -10.78
N GLU A 162 -3.96 -13.09 -10.10
CA GLU A 162 -3.03 -11.97 -9.82
C GLU A 162 -1.84 -12.39 -8.93
N GLN A 163 -1.97 -13.49 -8.19
CA GLN A 163 -0.94 -14.00 -7.28
C GLN A 163 0.04 -14.97 -7.94
N ALA A 164 -0.15 -15.31 -9.23
CA ALA A 164 0.64 -16.33 -9.95
C ALA A 164 2.17 -16.15 -9.83
N THR A 165 2.63 -14.91 -9.77
CA THR A 165 4.05 -14.56 -9.78
C THR A 165 4.53 -13.91 -8.46
N ILE A 166 3.59 -13.63 -7.55
CA ILE A 166 3.88 -12.98 -6.27
C ILE A 166 4.06 -14.05 -5.20
N LYS A 167 5.17 -13.98 -4.47
CA LYS A 167 5.41 -14.85 -3.33
C LYS A 167 5.60 -14.07 -2.04
N SER A 168 5.18 -14.68 -0.95
CA SER A 168 5.40 -14.17 0.41
C SER A 168 6.70 -14.74 0.97
N TYR A 169 7.54 -13.86 1.50
CA TYR A 169 8.83 -14.20 2.11
C TYR A 169 8.93 -13.66 3.54
N ASP A 170 9.59 -14.39 4.42
CA ASP A 170 9.89 -13.95 5.79
C ASP A 170 10.86 -12.75 5.79
N LEU A 171 10.75 -11.85 6.77
CA LEU A 171 11.64 -10.69 6.92
C LEU A 171 13.11 -11.02 7.04
N LYS A 172 13.47 -12.24 7.50
CA LYS A 172 14.87 -12.70 7.49
C LYS A 172 15.49 -12.69 6.10
N THR A 173 14.67 -12.87 5.07
CA THR A 173 15.11 -12.82 3.69
C THR A 173 15.54 -11.40 3.29
N ILE A 174 14.77 -10.37 3.63
CA ILE A 174 15.14 -8.96 3.43
C ILE A 174 16.41 -8.59 4.24
N GLU A 175 16.56 -9.13 5.46
CA GLU A 175 17.76 -8.94 6.28
C GLU A 175 18.99 -9.54 5.59
N GLN A 176 18.87 -10.75 5.02
CA GLN A 176 19.94 -11.39 4.24
C GLN A 176 20.26 -10.64 2.94
N ASP A 177 19.27 -10.04 2.31
CA ASP A 177 19.44 -9.19 1.12
C ASP A 177 20.06 -7.80 1.46
N GLY A 178 20.24 -7.47 2.77
CA GLY A 178 20.83 -6.22 3.23
C GLY A 178 19.89 -5.01 3.25
N ASN A 179 18.59 -5.24 3.04
CA ASN A 179 17.61 -4.17 2.85
C ASN A 179 16.79 -3.82 4.12
N LEU A 180 17.10 -4.42 5.28
CA LEU A 180 16.35 -4.20 6.51
C LEU A 180 16.93 -3.08 7.39
N GLN A 181 18.20 -2.76 7.25
CA GLN A 181 19.01 -1.96 8.19
C GLN A 181 18.38 -0.60 8.56
N HIS A 182 17.85 0.16 7.58
CA HIS A 182 17.26 1.50 7.82
C HIS A 182 15.75 1.47 8.07
N CYS A 183 15.15 0.29 7.96
CA CYS A 183 13.70 0.12 7.95
C CYS A 183 13.17 -0.55 9.21
N ALA A 184 14.03 -1.11 10.05
CA ALA A 184 13.61 -1.85 11.24
C ALA A 184 14.45 -1.51 12.46
N SER A 185 13.85 -1.75 13.61
CA SER A 185 14.52 -1.78 14.90
C SER A 185 14.45 -3.18 15.52
N ILE A 186 15.25 -3.42 16.54
CA ILE A 186 15.29 -4.67 17.28
C ILE A 186 14.73 -4.43 18.66
N PHE A 187 13.79 -5.26 19.07
CA PHE A 187 13.32 -5.25 20.45
C PHE A 187 14.22 -6.14 21.33
N ASP A 188 14.95 -5.49 22.24
CA ASP A 188 15.80 -6.16 23.22
C ASP A 188 14.96 -6.48 24.46
N TYR A 189 14.50 -7.72 24.58
CA TYR A 189 13.71 -8.19 25.73
C TYR A 189 14.47 -8.17 27.05
N MET A 190 15.80 -8.23 27.01
CA MET A 190 16.63 -8.27 28.23
C MET A 190 16.67 -6.91 28.93
N ASN A 191 16.61 -5.84 28.12
CA ASN A 191 16.75 -4.46 28.57
C ASN A 191 15.45 -3.63 28.38
N ASP A 192 14.37 -4.26 27.91
CA ASP A 192 13.07 -3.62 27.57
C ASP A 192 13.24 -2.33 26.74
N ARG A 193 14.08 -2.41 25.71
CA ARG A 193 14.40 -1.27 24.86
C ARG A 193 14.45 -1.63 23.37
N ILE A 194 14.23 -0.60 22.56
CA ILE A 194 14.48 -0.69 21.12
C ILE A 194 15.96 -0.36 20.85
N GLY A 195 16.60 -1.19 20.02
CA GLY A 195 17.96 -1.00 19.53
C GLY A 195 18.02 -1.05 18.01
N PHE A 196 19.19 -0.65 17.48
CA PHE A 196 19.47 -0.65 16.03
C PHE A 196 20.65 -1.57 15.68
N ASP A 197 21.16 -2.28 16.65
CA ASP A 197 22.27 -3.23 16.45
C ASP A 197 21.71 -4.60 16.02
N PHE A 198 21.77 -4.88 14.73
CA PHE A 198 21.29 -6.12 14.12
C PHE A 198 22.10 -7.36 14.53
N SER A 199 23.23 -7.20 15.22
CA SER A 199 23.97 -8.32 15.83
C SER A 199 23.27 -8.88 17.08
N VAL A 200 22.38 -8.10 17.72
CA VAL A 200 21.62 -8.51 18.90
C VAL A 200 20.48 -9.43 18.51
N ARG A 201 20.27 -10.48 19.30
CA ARG A 201 19.12 -11.37 19.12
C ARG A 201 17.85 -10.73 19.67
N GLY A 202 16.84 -10.58 18.83
CA GLY A 202 15.53 -10.04 19.20
C GLY A 202 14.60 -9.99 17.99
N PRO A 203 13.28 -9.84 18.20
CA PRO A 203 12.35 -9.67 17.09
C PRO A 203 12.62 -8.35 16.37
N ARG A 204 12.57 -8.41 15.05
CA ARG A 204 12.66 -7.25 14.19
C ARG A 204 11.28 -6.57 14.16
N SER A 205 11.26 -5.26 14.35
CA SER A 205 10.08 -4.42 14.22
C SER A 205 10.28 -3.46 13.04
N VAL A 206 9.50 -3.61 12.00
CA VAL A 206 9.53 -2.72 10.83
C VAL A 206 8.77 -1.44 11.17
N ASN A 207 9.51 -0.40 11.53
CA ASN A 207 9.01 0.89 11.99
C ASN A 207 9.75 2.08 11.40
N PHE A 208 10.65 1.82 10.43
CA PHE A 208 11.37 2.82 9.64
C PHE A 208 12.06 3.93 10.47
N PRO A 209 12.79 3.58 11.53
CA PRO A 209 13.26 4.57 12.49
C PRO A 209 14.26 5.55 11.90
N ASP A 210 15.23 5.09 11.10
CA ASP A 210 16.23 5.96 10.49
C ASP A 210 15.57 6.98 9.54
N ILE A 211 14.50 6.57 8.86
CA ILE A 211 13.77 7.39 7.89
C ILE A 211 12.85 8.38 8.60
N LEU A 212 12.06 7.93 9.58
CA LEU A 212 11.01 8.76 10.17
C LEU A 212 11.49 9.57 11.38
N GLN A 213 12.47 9.08 12.16
CA GLN A 213 12.98 9.78 13.34
C GLN A 213 14.25 10.57 13.07
N TYR A 214 15.14 10.03 12.22
CA TYR A 214 16.46 10.60 11.95
C TYR A 214 16.59 11.22 10.55
N ASP A 215 15.50 11.17 9.74
CA ASP A 215 15.44 11.80 8.41
C ASP A 215 16.58 11.34 7.46
N TYR A 216 16.92 10.05 7.54
CA TYR A 216 17.95 9.43 6.71
C TYR A 216 17.69 9.63 5.21
N ILE A 217 16.43 9.59 4.80
CA ILE A 217 15.92 10.08 3.53
C ILE A 217 14.73 11.00 3.79
N PRO A 218 14.52 12.07 3.02
CA PRO A 218 13.48 13.07 3.26
C PRO A 218 12.08 12.58 2.84
N LEU A 219 11.72 11.32 3.17
CA LEU A 219 10.47 10.70 2.75
C LEU A 219 9.24 11.43 3.30
N ALA A 220 9.24 11.72 4.59
CA ALA A 220 8.09 12.34 5.24
C ALA A 220 7.82 13.75 4.71
N SER A 221 8.86 14.59 4.61
CA SER A 221 8.74 15.94 4.06
C SER A 221 8.36 15.94 2.58
N SER A 222 8.90 15.01 1.78
CA SER A 222 8.52 14.85 0.38
C SER A 222 7.04 14.49 0.23
N LEU A 223 6.54 13.57 1.06
CA LEU A 223 5.12 13.20 1.04
C LEU A 223 4.21 14.38 1.44
N ASP A 224 4.56 15.15 2.50
CA ASP A 224 3.77 16.31 2.91
C ASP A 224 3.68 17.35 1.78
N ILE A 225 4.81 17.64 1.12
CA ILE A 225 4.86 18.58 -0.01
C ILE A 225 4.04 18.06 -1.19
N LEU A 226 4.23 16.81 -1.61
CA LEU A 226 3.55 16.22 -2.76
C LEU A 226 2.04 16.13 -2.55
N LEU A 227 1.58 15.70 -1.38
CA LEU A 227 0.16 15.64 -1.03
C LEU A 227 -0.49 17.02 -1.11
N ASN A 228 0.20 18.06 -0.63
CA ASN A 228 -0.30 19.45 -0.72
C ASN A 228 -0.37 19.93 -2.18
N ILE A 229 0.68 19.72 -2.97
CA ILE A 229 0.72 20.11 -4.39
C ILE A 229 -0.41 19.43 -5.17
N PHE A 230 -0.55 18.10 -5.03
CA PHE A 230 -1.53 17.35 -5.80
C PHE A 230 -2.97 17.63 -5.35
N SER A 231 -3.19 17.80 -4.04
CA SER A 231 -4.51 18.19 -3.53
C SER A 231 -4.95 19.56 -4.07
N GLN A 232 -4.02 20.53 -4.13
CA GLN A 232 -4.30 21.83 -4.73
C GLN A 232 -4.55 21.75 -6.24
N ALA A 233 -3.71 20.99 -6.96
CA ALA A 233 -3.84 20.83 -8.42
C ALA A 233 -5.14 20.12 -8.82
N MET A 234 -5.60 19.16 -8.03
CA MET A 234 -6.85 18.43 -8.30
C MET A 234 -8.10 19.12 -7.71
N GLY A 235 -7.93 20.12 -6.85
CA GLY A 235 -9.04 20.78 -6.15
C GLY A 235 -9.80 19.88 -5.20
N ALA A 236 -9.22 18.72 -4.81
CA ALA A 236 -9.80 17.72 -3.94
C ALA A 236 -8.72 16.99 -3.15
N PRO A 237 -9.04 16.38 -2.00
CA PRO A 237 -8.13 15.46 -1.35
C PRO A 237 -7.67 14.34 -2.30
N VAL A 238 -6.45 13.88 -2.13
CA VAL A 238 -5.83 12.88 -3.01
C VAL A 238 -5.29 11.69 -2.23
N GLU A 239 -5.27 10.55 -2.90
CA GLU A 239 -4.51 9.37 -2.53
C GLU A 239 -3.38 9.18 -3.55
N MET A 240 -2.20 8.87 -3.05
CA MET A 240 -1.00 8.68 -3.84
C MET A 240 -0.37 7.33 -3.49
N GLU A 241 -0.08 6.51 -4.52
CA GLU A 241 0.67 5.28 -4.41
C GLU A 241 2.12 5.53 -4.85
N PHE A 242 3.08 5.01 -4.11
CA PHE A 242 4.49 5.27 -4.37
C PHE A 242 5.37 4.07 -4.01
N ALA A 243 6.57 4.07 -4.58
CA ALA A 243 7.67 3.21 -4.17
C ALA A 243 8.92 4.04 -3.90
N VAL A 244 9.77 3.54 -3.03
CA VAL A 244 11.12 4.09 -2.81
C VAL A 244 12.11 2.96 -2.99
N ASN A 245 13.07 3.17 -3.87
CA ASN A 245 14.06 2.16 -4.22
C ASN A 245 15.47 2.72 -4.13
N ARG A 246 16.44 1.88 -3.77
CA ARG A 246 17.86 2.25 -3.73
C ARG A 246 18.53 1.79 -5.01
N GLU A 247 19.04 2.72 -5.79
CA GLU A 247 19.70 2.47 -7.08
C GLU A 247 21.05 3.19 -7.08
N ASN A 248 22.13 2.45 -7.36
CA ASN A 248 23.48 3.02 -7.39
C ASN A 248 23.84 3.85 -6.14
N ASP A 249 23.44 3.35 -4.97
CA ASP A 249 23.59 4.01 -3.67
C ASP A 249 22.76 5.28 -3.44
N GLU A 250 21.89 5.64 -4.37
CA GLU A 250 20.93 6.74 -4.23
C GLU A 250 19.52 6.22 -3.93
N TRP A 251 18.78 6.94 -3.08
CA TRP A 251 17.38 6.67 -2.82
C TRP A 251 16.50 7.46 -3.77
N ILE A 252 15.69 6.77 -4.55
CA ILE A 252 14.81 7.36 -5.56
C ILE A 252 13.35 7.14 -5.15
N PHE A 253 12.58 8.21 -5.16
CA PHE A 253 11.13 8.19 -4.95
C PHE A 253 10.41 8.07 -6.29
N TYR A 254 9.54 7.08 -6.40
CA TYR A 254 8.71 6.83 -7.58
C TYR A 254 7.25 7.06 -7.25
N LEU A 255 6.64 8.02 -7.92
CA LEU A 255 5.21 8.20 -7.90
C LEU A 255 4.58 7.22 -8.88
N LEU A 256 3.73 6.31 -8.39
CA LEU A 256 3.12 5.26 -9.19
C LEU A 256 1.72 5.63 -9.66
N GLN A 257 0.91 6.17 -8.76
CA GLN A 257 -0.47 6.56 -9.06
C GLN A 257 -0.92 7.73 -8.17
N ILE A 258 -1.77 8.59 -8.73
CA ILE A 258 -2.51 9.59 -7.99
C ILE A 258 -3.97 9.48 -8.38
N LYS A 259 -4.85 9.51 -7.38
CA LYS A 259 -6.29 9.56 -7.60
C LYS A 259 -6.96 10.51 -6.62
N PRO A 260 -8.08 11.17 -6.99
CA PRO A 260 -8.85 11.93 -6.03
C PRO A 260 -9.39 10.99 -4.95
N LEU A 261 -9.29 11.44 -3.70
CA LEU A 261 -9.89 10.76 -2.57
C LEU A 261 -11.35 11.22 -2.48
N ILE A 262 -12.26 10.34 -2.86
CA ILE A 262 -13.68 10.68 -2.84
C ILE A 262 -14.13 10.70 -1.38
N LYS A 263 -14.47 11.89 -0.90
CA LYS A 263 -15.28 12.02 0.29
C LYS A 263 -16.69 11.67 -0.12
N ASN A 264 -17.14 10.47 0.18
CA ASN A 264 -18.57 10.19 0.15
C ASN A 264 -19.17 10.98 1.32
N ASP A 265 -19.55 12.22 1.05
CA ASP A 265 -20.45 12.98 1.91
C ASP A 265 -21.85 12.33 1.82
N TYR A 266 -21.95 11.07 2.24
CA TYR A 266 -23.24 10.56 2.65
C TYR A 266 -23.59 11.30 3.96
N HIS A 267 -24.19 12.47 3.82
CA HIS A 267 -25.04 12.97 4.87
C HIS A 267 -26.19 11.97 4.99
N MET A 268 -25.98 10.90 5.73
CA MET A 268 -27.12 10.27 6.38
C MET A 268 -27.60 11.31 7.39
N ASP A 269 -28.70 11.96 7.09
CA ASP A 269 -29.49 12.67 8.11
C ASP A 269 -29.91 11.61 9.13
N ILE A 270 -29.01 11.34 10.07
CA ILE A 270 -29.35 10.53 11.22
C ILE A 270 -30.16 11.47 12.10
N ASP A 271 -31.44 11.19 12.18
CA ASP A 271 -32.34 11.86 13.12
C ASP A 271 -31.86 11.56 14.55
N ASN A 272 -30.95 12.41 15.05
CA ASN A 272 -30.36 12.28 16.36
C ASN A 272 -31.38 12.39 17.50
N GLU A 273 -32.59 12.86 17.21
CA GLU A 273 -33.67 12.99 18.23
C GLU A 273 -34.27 11.63 18.59
N ASN A 274 -34.13 10.62 17.74
CA ASN A 274 -34.70 9.28 17.93
C ASN A 274 -33.67 8.20 18.29
N ILE A 275 -32.39 8.53 18.48
CA ILE A 275 -31.35 7.57 18.87
C ILE A 275 -31.19 7.53 20.39
N ASP A 276 -31.47 6.38 20.96
CA ASP A 276 -31.12 6.08 22.36
C ASP A 276 -29.61 5.80 22.48
N PHE A 277 -28.84 6.85 22.76
CA PHE A 277 -27.37 6.75 22.84
C PHE A 277 -26.90 5.88 24.00
N ASP A 278 -27.73 5.64 25.02
CA ASP A 278 -27.38 4.76 26.17
C ASP A 278 -27.38 3.28 25.76
N LYS A 279 -27.98 2.95 24.63
CA LYS A 279 -27.97 1.60 24.02
C LYS A 279 -26.95 1.44 22.90
N ALA A 280 -26.22 2.49 22.54
CA ALA A 280 -25.22 2.40 21.50
C ALA A 280 -24.01 1.56 21.94
N ILE A 281 -23.69 0.52 21.17
CA ILE A 281 -22.51 -0.32 21.40
C ILE A 281 -21.24 0.43 20.97
N LEU A 282 -21.33 1.25 19.91
CA LEU A 282 -20.23 2.03 19.37
C LEU A 282 -20.78 3.32 18.77
N ARG A 283 -20.09 4.42 18.98
CA ARG A 283 -20.37 5.71 18.34
C ARG A 283 -19.12 6.23 17.63
N ALA A 284 -19.27 6.64 16.38
CA ALA A 284 -18.25 7.37 15.64
C ALA A 284 -18.92 8.54 14.91
N ASP A 285 -18.33 9.72 15.01
CA ASP A 285 -18.85 10.92 14.33
C ASP A 285 -18.52 10.89 12.81
N LYS A 286 -17.57 10.04 12.40
CA LYS A 286 -17.17 9.83 11.00
C LYS A 286 -16.81 8.37 10.80
N GLY A 287 -17.17 7.82 9.65
CA GLY A 287 -16.81 6.47 9.25
C GLY A 287 -16.56 6.37 7.74
N MET A 288 -15.80 5.37 7.31
CA MET A 288 -15.62 5.02 5.91
C MET A 288 -16.30 3.71 5.59
N GLY A 289 -17.02 3.70 4.46
CA GLY A 289 -17.69 2.51 3.95
C GLY A 289 -19.03 2.19 4.64
N ASN A 290 -19.71 1.20 4.06
CA ASN A 290 -20.95 0.64 4.57
C ASN A 290 -20.74 -0.83 4.92
N GLY A 291 -21.26 -1.28 6.05
CA GLY A 291 -21.17 -2.67 6.48
C GLY A 291 -22.32 -3.04 7.43
N ARG A 292 -22.51 -4.35 7.64
CA ARG A 292 -23.31 -4.89 8.74
C ARG A 292 -22.36 -5.43 9.79
N LEU A 293 -22.60 -5.05 11.04
CA LEU A 293 -21.95 -5.63 12.20
C LEU A 293 -22.55 -7.01 12.50
#